data_cfaa3c03f45b8012b865826a4c830680
#
_entry.id   cfaa3c03f45b8012b865826a4c830680
#
_cell.length_a   1.000
_cell.length_b   1.000
_cell.length_c   1.000
_cell.angle_alpha   90.00
_cell.angle_beta   90.00
_cell.angle_gamma   90.00
#
_symmetry.space_group_name_H-M   'P 1'
#
loop_
_entity.id
_entity.type
_entity.pdbx_description
1 polymer ?
#
loop_
_entity_poly.entity_id
_entity_poly.type
_entity_poly.pdbx_seq_one_letter_code
_entity_poly.pdbx_strand_id
1 'polypeptide(L)'
;GKEAIMKANEAFKVFPDTRFMPLNVSAAFHSHYMTPTQQQFADFLEQVSFSEIKIPIIANVTARPYQQDEIKKNLLEQISGSVKWTETIRYLWARDETLIFKEVGPGTVLSKLVDRIKEESTPLSLSTVTEQTDSEKEPVKAKPIESVETSAQAEKGVASQEAILTEDVGLTIESLGSDSFKKDYGIRYAYVSGSMYRGIASKEVVVRMAKAGFLGFLGTGGLSLQRIEEDIRFIQTELNQGQSYGMNLLHNLNEPETEDKIIDLYSRYGIRFLEASAFMQNLSPALVRYRLTGLKADVDGKIICQHKIIAKVSRPEVAAAFLIPPPQRIIDKLLAENKVSAEQAQWAKKIPMSDDVCVEADSGGHTDRGVAYTLMPAMLALRDEMMEQYQYHSPIRIGAAGGIGSPEAAAAAFVLGADFILTGSINQCTVEAGTSDLAKDLLQQMNVQDTDYAPAGDMFELGAKVQVLKKGLFFPARGNRLYDLYQHYNSLDEIDAKSKKQLEEKYFKRSFDDIYQQTREFFLERNPAEIEKAERNPKHKMALVFRWYFFHTTQLALSGSEEQKVDYQIHTGPALGAFNQWVKGTELEDWRNRHVDEIGFKLLKATATLLNQRFKTLYPE
;
A
#
# COMPACT_ATOMS: atom_id res chain seq x y z
N GLY A 1 8.72 -2.63 -29.44
CA GLY A 1 7.66 -2.71 -28.42
C GLY A 1 7.56 -4.10 -27.84
N LYS A 2 6.62 -4.34 -26.94
CA LYS A 2 6.45 -5.63 -26.22
C LYS A 2 6.40 -6.85 -27.13
N GLU A 3 5.69 -6.75 -28.26
CA GLU A 3 5.66 -7.83 -29.27
C GLU A 3 7.04 -8.14 -29.88
N ALA A 4 7.85 -7.13 -30.15
CA ALA A 4 9.19 -7.35 -30.72
C ALA A 4 10.10 -8.05 -29.71
N ILE A 5 9.99 -7.71 -28.42
CA ILE A 5 10.72 -8.37 -27.32
C ILE A 5 10.28 -9.83 -27.20
N MET A 6 8.97 -10.10 -27.28
CA MET A 6 8.47 -11.48 -27.21
C MET A 6 8.89 -12.33 -28.42
N LYS A 7 8.95 -11.71 -29.63
CA LYS A 7 9.51 -12.39 -30.82
C LYS A 7 11.02 -12.66 -30.70
N ALA A 8 11.76 -11.80 -30.02
CA ALA A 8 13.18 -12.01 -29.76
C ALA A 8 13.42 -13.27 -28.89
N ASN A 9 12.49 -13.63 -28.00
CA ASN A 9 12.59 -14.85 -27.21
C ASN A 9 12.80 -16.10 -28.08
N GLU A 10 12.07 -16.20 -29.20
CA GLU A 10 12.22 -17.33 -30.12
C GLU A 10 13.62 -17.38 -30.77
N ALA A 11 14.18 -16.21 -31.08
CA ALA A 11 15.53 -16.15 -31.64
C ALA A 11 16.61 -16.54 -30.63
N PHE A 12 16.38 -16.30 -29.33
CA PHE A 12 17.35 -16.66 -28.28
C PHE A 12 17.25 -18.12 -27.84
N LYS A 13 16.17 -18.85 -28.11
CA LYS A 13 16.02 -20.27 -27.80
C LYS A 13 17.03 -21.19 -28.49
N VAL A 14 17.63 -20.73 -29.60
CA VAL A 14 18.65 -21.51 -30.35
C VAL A 14 20.03 -21.50 -29.69
N PHE A 15 20.25 -20.66 -28.68
CA PHE A 15 21.51 -20.60 -27.96
C PHE A 15 21.41 -21.40 -26.67
N PRO A 16 22.13 -22.51 -26.51
CA PRO A 16 22.18 -23.24 -25.25
C PRO A 16 22.71 -22.31 -24.14
N ASP A 17 22.21 -22.48 -22.96
CA ASP A 17 22.58 -21.70 -21.76
C ASP A 17 22.14 -20.22 -21.75
N THR A 18 21.36 -19.78 -22.74
CA THR A 18 20.78 -18.43 -22.76
C THR A 18 19.45 -18.37 -22.03
N ARG A 19 19.36 -17.55 -21.00
CA ARG A 19 18.10 -17.30 -20.28
C ARG A 19 17.52 -15.95 -20.71
N PHE A 20 16.38 -15.99 -21.41
CA PHE A 20 15.64 -14.79 -21.78
C PHE A 20 14.65 -14.41 -20.67
N MET A 21 14.80 -13.21 -20.12
CA MET A 21 13.91 -12.68 -19.08
C MET A 21 13.40 -11.30 -19.49
N PRO A 22 12.11 -11.15 -19.88
CA PRO A 22 11.50 -9.84 -20.08
C PRO A 22 11.45 -9.06 -18.76
N LEU A 23 11.97 -7.83 -18.77
CA LEU A 23 11.87 -6.96 -17.60
C LEU A 23 10.50 -6.27 -17.60
N ASN A 24 9.88 -6.22 -16.42
CA ASN A 24 8.62 -5.50 -16.24
C ASN A 24 8.90 -4.03 -15.93
N VAL A 25 9.11 -3.25 -17.00
CA VAL A 25 9.41 -1.81 -16.91
C VAL A 25 8.31 -1.00 -17.58
N SER A 26 8.04 0.20 -17.08
CA SER A 26 6.98 1.09 -17.58
C SER A 26 7.33 1.75 -18.92
N ALA A 27 8.63 1.86 -19.26
CA ALA A 27 9.10 2.48 -20.48
C ALA A 27 10.39 1.79 -20.97
N ALA A 28 10.78 2.09 -22.23
CA ALA A 28 11.99 1.56 -22.83
C ALA A 28 13.23 2.36 -22.41
N PHE A 29 13.47 2.49 -21.09
CA PHE A 29 14.64 3.16 -20.55
C PHE A 29 15.94 2.60 -21.14
N HIS A 30 16.96 3.43 -21.21
CA HIS A 30 18.26 3.09 -21.77
C HIS A 30 18.23 2.72 -23.26
N SER A 31 17.26 3.26 -24.03
CA SER A 31 17.15 3.07 -25.47
C SER A 31 16.78 4.36 -26.18
N HIS A 32 17.01 4.40 -27.49
CA HIS A 32 16.67 5.55 -28.33
C HIS A 32 15.18 5.95 -28.29
N TYR A 33 14.28 5.07 -27.86
CA TYR A 33 12.85 5.41 -27.69
C TYR A 33 12.61 6.45 -26.58
N MET A 34 13.60 6.67 -25.70
CA MET A 34 13.52 7.67 -24.64
C MET A 34 14.06 9.06 -25.06
N THR A 35 14.52 9.24 -26.30
CA THR A 35 15.05 10.54 -26.78
C THR A 35 14.07 11.70 -26.61
N PRO A 36 12.76 11.58 -26.86
CA PRO A 36 11.83 12.68 -26.61
C PRO A 36 11.75 13.08 -25.13
N THR A 37 11.81 12.11 -24.21
CA THR A 37 11.83 12.36 -22.76
C THR A 37 13.16 12.98 -22.31
N GLN A 38 14.27 12.60 -22.95
CA GLN A 38 15.59 13.18 -22.71
C GLN A 38 15.59 14.70 -23.02
N GLN A 39 14.91 15.13 -24.08
CA GLN A 39 14.79 16.54 -24.41
C GLN A 39 14.00 17.32 -23.36
N GLN A 40 12.88 16.79 -22.90
CA GLN A 40 12.09 17.42 -21.82
C GLN A 40 12.89 17.51 -20.52
N PHE A 41 13.69 16.49 -20.22
CA PHE A 41 14.56 16.49 -19.05
C PHE A 41 15.72 17.49 -19.18
N ALA A 42 16.21 17.76 -20.40
CA ALA A 42 17.20 18.80 -20.62
C ALA A 42 16.69 20.18 -20.19
N ASP A 43 15.47 20.52 -20.60
CA ASP A 43 14.85 21.81 -20.27
C ASP A 43 14.68 21.96 -18.74
N PHE A 44 14.35 20.87 -18.04
CA PHE A 44 14.29 20.87 -16.58
C PHE A 44 15.69 21.05 -15.95
N LEU A 45 16.71 20.35 -16.43
CA LEU A 45 18.07 20.42 -15.88
C LEU A 45 18.74 21.79 -16.05
N GLU A 46 18.31 22.61 -17.00
CA GLU A 46 18.79 23.99 -17.11
C GLU A 46 18.52 24.81 -15.86
N GLN A 47 17.44 24.50 -15.15
CA GLN A 47 17.03 25.20 -13.92
C GLN A 47 17.69 24.62 -12.66
N VAL A 48 18.46 23.52 -12.78
CA VAL A 48 19.08 22.83 -11.65
C VAL A 48 20.55 23.22 -11.53
N SER A 49 20.98 23.61 -10.32
CA SER A 49 22.38 23.80 -9.95
C SER A 49 22.88 22.64 -9.13
N PHE A 50 24.02 22.09 -9.49
CA PHE A 50 24.66 20.98 -8.77
C PHE A 50 25.79 21.50 -7.88
N SER A 51 25.79 21.07 -6.61
CA SER A 51 26.90 21.31 -5.70
C SER A 51 28.14 20.51 -6.12
N GLU A 52 29.31 20.93 -5.62
CA GLU A 52 30.57 20.21 -5.84
C GLU A 52 30.49 18.75 -5.43
N ILE A 53 30.99 17.86 -6.28
CA ILE A 53 31.05 16.42 -6.01
C ILE A 53 32.11 16.14 -4.93
N LYS A 54 31.66 15.74 -3.76
CA LYS A 54 32.54 15.45 -2.59
C LYS A 54 33.03 14.00 -2.54
N ILE A 55 32.29 13.09 -3.18
CA ILE A 55 32.58 11.64 -3.20
C ILE A 55 32.60 11.21 -4.66
N PRO A 56 33.62 10.48 -5.13
CA PRO A 56 33.66 9.98 -6.50
C PRO A 56 32.42 9.17 -6.84
N ILE A 57 31.73 9.52 -7.90
CA ILE A 57 30.54 8.84 -8.42
C ILE A 57 30.87 8.36 -9.83
N ILE A 58 30.59 7.09 -10.14
CA ILE A 58 30.79 6.55 -11.47
C ILE A 58 29.48 6.71 -12.28
N ALA A 59 29.58 7.36 -13.42
CA ALA A 59 28.46 7.53 -14.33
C ALA A 59 28.16 6.21 -15.06
N ASN A 60 26.92 5.76 -15.03
CA ASN A 60 26.49 4.52 -15.68
C ASN A 60 26.69 4.54 -17.22
N VAL A 61 26.57 5.71 -17.84
CA VAL A 61 26.65 5.87 -19.29
C VAL A 61 28.10 5.82 -19.80
N THR A 62 29.07 6.28 -18.98
CA THR A 62 30.49 6.33 -19.36
C THR A 62 31.34 5.25 -18.70
N ALA A 63 30.87 4.68 -17.58
CA ALA A 63 31.64 3.84 -16.65
C ALA A 63 32.91 4.55 -16.12
N ARG A 64 32.88 5.87 -15.98
CA ARG A 64 33.98 6.72 -15.48
C ARG A 64 33.45 7.68 -14.41
N PRO A 65 34.34 8.22 -13.55
CA PRO A 65 33.93 9.23 -12.57
C PRO A 65 33.30 10.45 -13.25
N TYR A 66 32.23 10.98 -12.64
CA TYR A 66 31.66 12.25 -13.06
C TYR A 66 32.69 13.36 -12.94
N GLN A 67 32.78 14.19 -13.98
CA GLN A 67 33.42 15.50 -13.91
C GLN A 67 32.34 16.54 -13.56
N GLN A 68 32.71 17.59 -12.81
CA GLN A 68 31.75 18.57 -12.30
C GLN A 68 30.99 19.30 -13.42
N ASP A 69 31.65 19.58 -14.53
CA ASP A 69 31.10 20.25 -15.71
C ASP A 69 30.27 19.30 -16.61
N GLU A 70 30.42 18.00 -16.45
CA GLU A 70 29.71 16.99 -17.26
C GLU A 70 28.49 16.38 -16.55
N ILE A 71 28.14 16.83 -15.33
CA ILE A 71 27.04 16.25 -14.57
C ILE A 71 25.74 16.25 -15.38
N LYS A 72 25.32 17.41 -15.88
CA LYS A 72 24.09 17.56 -16.67
C LYS A 72 24.10 16.68 -17.91
N LYS A 73 25.20 16.68 -18.64
CA LYS A 73 25.39 15.87 -19.85
C LYS A 73 25.23 14.38 -19.55
N ASN A 74 25.93 13.86 -18.56
CA ASN A 74 25.89 12.45 -18.20
C ASN A 74 24.50 12.02 -17.68
N LEU A 75 23.77 12.88 -16.96
CA LEU A 75 22.40 12.63 -16.52
C LEU A 75 21.43 12.57 -17.71
N LEU A 76 21.60 13.43 -18.70
CA LEU A 76 20.80 13.42 -19.92
C LEU A 76 21.07 12.18 -20.77
N GLU A 77 22.33 11.87 -20.99
CA GLU A 77 22.73 10.71 -21.79
C GLU A 77 22.30 9.38 -21.14
N GLN A 78 22.19 9.34 -19.82
CA GLN A 78 21.74 8.16 -19.07
C GLN A 78 20.30 7.72 -19.43
N ILE A 79 19.41 8.64 -19.80
CA ILE A 79 18.00 8.33 -20.09
C ILE A 79 17.87 7.40 -21.30
N SER A 80 18.65 7.66 -22.35
CA SER A 80 18.63 6.88 -23.60
C SER A 80 19.84 5.96 -23.77
N GLY A 81 20.94 6.21 -23.03
CA GLY A 81 22.18 5.46 -23.11
C GLY A 81 22.17 4.17 -22.27
N SER A 82 22.91 3.17 -22.71
CA SER A 82 23.04 1.88 -22.00
C SER A 82 23.75 2.04 -20.67
N VAL A 83 23.34 1.23 -19.67
CA VAL A 83 24.03 1.10 -18.39
C VAL A 83 25.27 0.21 -18.56
N LYS A 84 26.46 0.77 -18.41
CA LYS A 84 27.72 0.06 -18.58
C LYS A 84 28.20 -0.57 -17.25
N TRP A 85 27.34 -1.41 -16.62
CA TRP A 85 27.60 -1.98 -15.30
C TRP A 85 28.86 -2.82 -15.25
N THR A 86 29.06 -3.73 -16.21
CA THR A 86 30.25 -4.58 -16.28
C THR A 86 31.53 -3.76 -16.41
N GLU A 87 31.52 -2.72 -17.25
CA GLU A 87 32.68 -1.82 -17.39
C GLU A 87 32.95 -1.05 -16.11
N THR A 88 31.89 -0.60 -15.40
CA THR A 88 32.02 0.10 -14.12
C THR A 88 32.72 -0.76 -13.07
N ILE A 89 32.31 -2.01 -12.92
CA ILE A 89 32.93 -2.92 -11.96
C ILE A 89 34.37 -3.24 -12.36
N ARG A 90 34.63 -3.51 -13.62
CA ARG A 90 35.99 -3.77 -14.14
C ARG A 90 36.91 -2.56 -14.02
N TYR A 91 36.37 -1.34 -14.19
CA TYR A 91 37.10 -0.08 -13.99
C TYR A 91 37.50 0.11 -12.52
N LEU A 92 36.55 -0.05 -11.59
CA LEU A 92 36.84 0.05 -10.17
C LEU A 92 37.81 -1.01 -9.69
N TRP A 93 37.65 -2.24 -10.15
CA TRP A 93 38.54 -3.35 -9.84
C TRP A 93 39.97 -3.13 -10.36
N ALA A 94 40.12 -2.53 -11.54
CA ALA A 94 41.44 -2.16 -12.09
C ALA A 94 42.14 -1.03 -11.32
N ARG A 95 41.37 -0.19 -10.62
CA ARG A 95 41.91 0.88 -9.78
C ARG A 95 42.46 0.39 -8.43
N ASP A 96 41.76 -0.56 -7.83
CA ASP A 96 42.14 -1.16 -6.56
C ASP A 96 41.54 -2.56 -6.45
N GLU A 97 42.40 -3.57 -6.51
CA GLU A 97 42.00 -4.97 -6.42
C GLU A 97 41.45 -5.36 -5.04
N THR A 98 41.71 -4.55 -4.02
CA THR A 98 41.26 -4.78 -2.64
C THR A 98 39.89 -4.16 -2.34
N LEU A 99 39.25 -3.46 -3.30
CA LEU A 99 37.93 -2.83 -3.13
C LEU A 99 36.86 -3.82 -2.69
N ILE A 100 36.20 -3.48 -1.61
CA ILE A 100 35.03 -4.19 -1.11
C ILE A 100 33.78 -3.53 -1.67
N PHE A 101 33.02 -4.28 -2.47
CA PHE A 101 31.73 -3.83 -2.98
C PHE A 101 30.65 -4.11 -1.96
N LYS A 102 29.88 -3.09 -1.60
CA LYS A 102 28.76 -3.20 -0.67
C LYS A 102 27.47 -2.71 -1.34
N GLU A 103 26.50 -3.58 -1.51
CA GLU A 103 25.16 -3.21 -1.97
C GLU A 103 24.41 -2.52 -0.84
N VAL A 104 23.89 -1.31 -1.10
CA VAL A 104 23.09 -0.55 -0.16
C VAL A 104 21.63 -0.63 -0.59
N GLY A 105 20.83 -1.42 0.12
CA GLY A 105 19.42 -1.66 -0.18
C GLY A 105 18.99 -3.07 0.18
N PRO A 106 17.70 -3.39 0.04
CA PRO A 106 17.18 -4.73 0.26
C PRO A 106 17.54 -5.63 -0.91
N GLY A 107 18.27 -6.69 -0.66
CA GLY A 107 18.62 -7.70 -1.67
C GLY A 107 20.12 -7.89 -1.88
N THR A 108 20.46 -8.79 -2.82
CA THR A 108 21.84 -9.17 -3.16
C THR A 108 22.04 -9.32 -4.68
N VAL A 109 21.24 -8.61 -5.47
CA VAL A 109 21.24 -8.75 -6.94
C VAL A 109 22.52 -8.15 -7.52
N LEU A 110 22.88 -6.94 -7.10
CA LEU A 110 24.07 -6.26 -7.58
C LEU A 110 25.34 -6.94 -7.05
N SER A 111 25.34 -7.41 -5.80
CA SER A 111 26.45 -8.17 -5.23
C SER A 111 26.73 -9.44 -6.03
N LYS A 112 25.70 -10.22 -6.36
CA LYS A 112 25.83 -11.42 -7.21
C LYS A 112 26.31 -11.10 -8.63
N LEU A 113 25.89 -9.95 -9.18
CA LEU A 113 26.42 -9.51 -10.48
C LEU A 113 27.90 -9.12 -10.41
N VAL A 114 28.33 -8.49 -9.32
CA VAL A 114 29.76 -8.18 -9.08
C VAL A 114 30.58 -9.45 -9.00
N ASP A 115 30.14 -10.45 -8.21
CA ASP A 115 30.81 -11.74 -8.07
C ASP A 115 30.96 -12.42 -9.44
N ARG A 116 29.87 -12.49 -10.20
CA ARG A 116 29.86 -13.07 -11.53
C ARG A 116 30.79 -12.33 -12.51
N ILE A 117 30.81 -10.99 -12.48
CA ILE A 117 31.72 -10.20 -13.32
C ILE A 117 33.19 -10.51 -12.97
N LYS A 118 33.50 -10.67 -11.69
CA LYS A 118 34.86 -11.05 -11.24
C LYS A 118 35.22 -12.46 -11.66
N GLU A 119 34.27 -13.40 -11.71
CA GLU A 119 34.49 -14.78 -12.18
C GLU A 119 34.67 -14.87 -13.69
N GLU A 120 33.91 -14.12 -14.46
CA GLU A 120 33.81 -14.21 -15.93
C GLU A 120 34.69 -13.19 -16.70
N SER A 121 35.33 -12.24 -16.01
CA SER A 121 36.09 -11.16 -16.65
C SER A 121 37.38 -10.80 -15.88
N THR A 122 38.19 -9.94 -16.48
CA THR A 122 39.42 -9.40 -15.88
C THR A 122 39.27 -7.89 -15.65
N PRO A 123 40.06 -7.28 -14.74
CA PRO A 123 40.14 -5.84 -14.59
C PRO A 123 40.39 -5.15 -15.95
N LEU A 124 39.93 -3.93 -16.12
CA LEU A 124 40.21 -3.15 -17.34
C LEU A 124 41.69 -2.81 -17.41
N SER A 125 42.30 -2.94 -18.59
CA SER A 125 43.65 -2.43 -18.83
C SER A 125 43.63 -0.90 -18.82
N LEU A 126 44.22 -0.26 -17.83
CA LEU A 126 44.26 1.20 -17.69
C LEU A 126 45.30 1.89 -18.59
N SER A 127 45.96 1.16 -19.50
CA SER A 127 46.88 1.70 -20.49
C SER A 127 46.12 2.21 -21.69
N THR A 128 45.99 3.53 -21.82
CA THR A 128 45.63 4.41 -22.93
C THR A 128 44.41 5.27 -22.66
N VAL A 129 44.51 6.19 -21.71
CA VAL A 129 43.89 7.52 -21.84
C VAL A 129 44.85 8.51 -21.19
N THR A 130 45.39 9.42 -21.99
CA THR A 130 46.18 10.55 -21.54
C THR A 130 45.39 11.39 -20.57
N GLU A 131 45.72 11.29 -19.27
CA GLU A 131 45.26 12.22 -18.27
C GLU A 131 46.01 13.54 -18.47
N GLN A 132 45.28 14.61 -18.82
CA GLN A 132 45.79 15.95 -18.53
C GLN A 132 45.74 16.11 -17.02
N THR A 133 46.90 16.03 -16.44
CA THR A 133 47.17 16.29 -15.04
C THR A 133 47.12 17.80 -14.81
N ASP A 134 46.25 18.24 -13.93
CA ASP A 134 46.52 19.47 -13.17
C ASP A 134 46.48 19.19 -11.68
N SER A 135 47.65 19.50 -11.12
CA SER A 135 48.03 19.80 -9.73
C SER A 135 47.71 18.80 -8.63
N GLU A 136 48.81 18.27 -8.16
CA GLU A 136 49.03 17.67 -6.86
C GLU A 136 48.36 18.44 -5.71
N LYS A 137 47.45 17.78 -5.03
CA LYS A 137 47.19 18.00 -3.60
C LYS A 137 47.27 16.65 -2.91
N GLU A 138 48.17 16.56 -1.96
CA GLU A 138 48.43 15.37 -1.15
C GLU A 138 47.16 14.77 -0.55
N PRO A 139 47.07 13.45 -0.40
CA PRO A 139 45.94 12.78 0.20
C PRO A 139 45.95 13.09 1.72
N VAL A 140 44.88 13.73 2.15
CA VAL A 140 44.59 13.87 3.60
C VAL A 140 44.36 12.46 4.15
N LYS A 141 45.32 11.99 4.93
CA LYS A 141 45.20 10.76 5.73
C LYS A 141 44.00 10.88 6.66
N ALA A 142 42.97 10.14 6.40
CA ALA A 142 41.88 9.92 7.35
C ALA A 142 42.46 9.23 8.59
N LYS A 143 42.32 9.89 9.75
CA LYS A 143 42.60 9.27 11.04
C LYS A 143 41.64 8.10 11.27
N PRO A 144 42.08 6.97 11.80
CA PRO A 144 41.17 5.89 12.18
C PRO A 144 40.20 6.38 13.25
N ILE A 145 38.92 6.13 13.05
CA ILE A 145 37.92 6.28 14.10
C ILE A 145 38.15 5.12 15.07
N GLU A 146 38.59 5.44 16.28
CA GLU A 146 38.72 4.48 17.37
C GLU A 146 37.37 3.80 17.60
N SER A 147 37.41 2.49 17.61
CA SER A 147 36.31 1.63 18.01
C SER A 147 35.97 1.90 19.47
N VAL A 148 34.82 2.49 19.73
CA VAL A 148 34.26 2.52 21.07
C VAL A 148 33.75 1.12 21.40
N GLU A 149 34.50 0.42 22.24
CA GLU A 149 34.03 -0.79 22.88
C GLU A 149 32.86 -0.46 23.81
N THR A 150 31.67 -0.93 23.44
CA THR A 150 30.49 -0.89 24.31
C THR A 150 30.63 -2.04 25.31
N SER A 151 31.09 -1.72 26.52
CA SER A 151 30.97 -2.62 27.66
C SER A 151 29.50 -2.77 28.03
N ALA A 152 28.99 -3.99 27.90
CA ALA A 152 27.69 -4.39 28.44
C ALA A 152 27.76 -4.38 29.97
N GLN A 153 27.12 -3.41 30.58
CA GLN A 153 26.67 -3.54 31.97
C GLN A 153 25.14 -3.44 31.99
N ALA A 154 24.56 -4.58 32.35
CA ALA A 154 23.15 -4.68 32.70
C ALA A 154 22.92 -3.96 33.99
N GLU A 155 22.13 -2.91 34.01
CA GLU A 155 21.53 -2.41 35.23
C GLU A 155 20.00 -2.48 35.16
N LYS A 156 19.51 -3.12 36.20
CA LYS A 156 18.12 -3.29 36.57
C LYS A 156 17.51 -1.96 37.01
N GLY A 157 16.25 -1.78 36.66
CA GLY A 157 15.35 -0.91 37.42
C GLY A 157 15.00 0.39 36.72
N VAL A 158 13.93 0.37 35.92
CA VAL A 158 13.17 1.58 35.66
C VAL A 158 11.97 1.57 36.60
N ALA A 159 12.15 2.23 37.73
CA ALA A 159 11.07 2.59 38.62
C ALA A 159 10.13 3.57 37.88
N SER A 160 8.86 3.30 37.96
CA SER A 160 7.78 4.19 37.57
C SER A 160 7.95 5.58 38.25
N GLN A 161 8.41 6.56 37.48
CA GLN A 161 8.23 7.95 37.83
C GLN A 161 7.03 8.49 37.08
N GLU A 162 5.88 8.52 37.72
CA GLU A 162 4.81 9.48 37.41
C GLU A 162 5.35 10.88 37.70
N ALA A 163 5.93 11.51 36.68
CA ALA A 163 6.26 12.93 36.73
C ALA A 163 4.96 13.72 36.63
N ILE A 164 4.62 14.43 37.68
CA ILE A 164 3.61 15.49 37.71
C ILE A 164 4.03 16.52 36.67
N LEU A 165 3.34 16.53 35.51
CA LEU A 165 3.53 17.53 34.48
C LEU A 165 2.89 18.82 34.95
N THR A 166 3.71 19.83 35.24
CA THR A 166 3.32 21.25 35.27
C THR A 166 2.71 21.64 33.92
N GLU A 167 1.69 22.50 33.89
CA GLU A 167 0.98 23.01 32.73
C GLU A 167 1.93 23.69 31.74
N ASP A 168 2.58 22.90 30.91
CA ASP A 168 3.30 23.37 29.73
C ASP A 168 2.36 23.21 28.54
N VAL A 169 2.12 24.26 27.76
CA VAL A 169 1.22 24.31 26.60
C VAL A 169 1.82 23.43 25.49
N GLY A 170 1.76 22.11 25.70
CA GLY A 170 2.25 21.12 24.77
C GLY A 170 1.13 20.50 23.94
N LEU A 171 1.49 19.78 22.87
CA LEU A 171 0.55 18.99 22.08
C LEU A 171 -0.10 17.91 22.95
N THR A 172 -1.43 17.84 22.90
CA THR A 172 -2.23 16.78 23.51
C THR A 172 -2.74 15.83 22.42
N ILE A 173 -3.34 14.73 22.79
CA ILE A 173 -3.94 13.79 21.83
C ILE A 173 -5.09 14.42 21.04
N GLU A 174 -5.80 15.35 21.66
CA GLU A 174 -6.90 16.10 21.05
C GLU A 174 -6.40 17.14 20.05
N SER A 175 -5.22 17.68 20.22
CA SER A 175 -4.64 18.66 19.29
C SER A 175 -4.02 18.03 18.04
N LEU A 176 -3.82 16.71 18.02
CA LEU A 176 -3.33 16.03 16.83
C LEU A 176 -4.36 16.04 15.70
N GLY A 177 -3.90 16.31 14.48
CA GLY A 177 -4.71 16.33 13.26
C GLY A 177 -5.69 17.50 13.18
N SER A 178 -6.63 17.41 12.24
CA SER A 178 -7.53 18.50 11.88
C SER A 178 -8.75 18.60 12.82
N ASP A 179 -9.02 19.77 13.38
CA ASP A 179 -10.23 20.04 14.16
C ASP A 179 -11.49 19.99 13.30
N SER A 180 -11.40 20.40 12.03
CA SER A 180 -12.54 20.33 11.12
C SER A 180 -12.90 18.86 10.82
N PHE A 181 -11.93 17.95 10.73
CA PHE A 181 -12.16 16.53 10.60
C PHE A 181 -12.91 15.97 11.82
N LYS A 182 -12.39 16.23 13.01
CA LYS A 182 -13.00 15.80 14.28
C LYS A 182 -14.44 16.28 14.39
N LYS A 183 -14.68 17.55 14.08
CA LYS A 183 -16.02 18.18 14.12
C LYS A 183 -16.98 17.56 13.12
N ASP A 184 -16.57 17.38 11.87
CA ASP A 184 -17.42 16.88 10.78
C ASP A 184 -17.88 15.43 11.02
N TYR A 185 -17.01 14.62 11.62
CA TYR A 185 -17.31 13.24 11.97
C TYR A 185 -17.87 13.08 13.40
N GLY A 186 -17.91 14.13 14.20
CA GLY A 186 -18.39 14.07 15.59
C GLY A 186 -17.54 13.16 16.47
N ILE A 187 -16.23 13.18 16.29
CA ILE A 187 -15.25 12.37 17.02
C ILE A 187 -14.30 13.25 17.83
N ARG A 188 -13.62 12.64 18.81
CA ARG A 188 -12.70 13.36 19.68
C ARG A 188 -11.27 13.39 19.14
N TYR A 189 -10.86 12.35 18.43
CA TYR A 189 -9.49 12.15 18.00
C TYR A 189 -9.41 11.95 16.48
N ALA A 190 -8.40 12.53 15.83
CA ALA A 190 -8.16 12.40 14.40
C ALA A 190 -7.49 11.05 14.05
N TYR A 191 -8.16 9.97 14.47
CA TYR A 191 -7.71 8.60 14.29
C TYR A 191 -8.87 7.72 13.80
N VAL A 192 -8.58 6.90 12.79
CA VAL A 192 -9.54 6.03 12.13
C VAL A 192 -9.09 4.58 12.20
N SER A 193 -9.96 3.68 12.63
CA SER A 193 -9.83 2.25 12.37
C SER A 193 -10.42 1.95 11.00
N GLY A 194 -9.55 1.72 10.02
CA GLY A 194 -9.95 1.43 8.64
C GLY A 194 -10.66 0.10 8.50
N SER A 195 -11.48 -0.02 7.47
CA SER A 195 -12.14 -1.28 7.14
C SER A 195 -11.12 -2.36 6.76
N MET A 196 -11.43 -3.60 7.12
CA MET A 196 -10.70 -4.78 6.72
C MET A 196 -11.66 -5.86 6.23
N TYR A 197 -11.31 -6.51 5.11
CA TYR A 197 -12.09 -7.49 4.37
C TYR A 197 -12.77 -8.55 5.25
N ARG A 198 -13.99 -8.96 4.87
CA ARG A 198 -14.78 -10.04 5.51
C ARG A 198 -15.05 -9.88 7.00
N GLY A 199 -15.24 -8.65 7.46
CA GLY A 199 -15.54 -8.40 8.86
C GLY A 199 -14.34 -8.59 9.80
N ILE A 200 -13.10 -8.58 9.29
CA ILE A 200 -11.91 -8.49 10.16
C ILE A 200 -11.97 -7.18 10.96
N ALA A 201 -12.28 -6.03 10.30
CA ALA A 201 -12.80 -4.87 11.02
C ALA A 201 -14.27 -5.13 11.34
N SER A 202 -14.51 -5.73 12.51
CA SER A 202 -15.79 -6.27 12.93
C SER A 202 -16.74 -5.20 13.48
N LYS A 203 -17.99 -5.57 13.69
CA LYS A 203 -18.96 -4.71 14.39
C LYS A 203 -18.51 -4.36 15.81
N GLU A 204 -17.81 -5.26 16.49
CA GLU A 204 -17.24 -5.05 17.81
C GLU A 204 -16.12 -4.00 17.79
N VAL A 205 -15.22 -4.05 16.78
CA VAL A 205 -14.21 -3.01 16.52
C VAL A 205 -14.88 -1.66 16.34
N VAL A 206 -15.92 -1.58 15.49
CA VAL A 206 -16.62 -0.33 15.20
C VAL A 206 -17.29 0.25 16.44
N VAL A 207 -17.99 -0.58 17.20
CA VAL A 207 -18.69 -0.15 18.44
C VAL A 207 -17.69 0.35 19.48
N ARG A 208 -16.59 -0.37 19.69
CA ARG A 208 -15.60 0.02 20.68
C ARG A 208 -14.90 1.34 20.31
N MET A 209 -14.49 1.49 19.06
CA MET A 209 -13.93 2.75 18.55
C MET A 209 -14.88 3.93 18.72
N ALA A 210 -16.14 3.76 18.34
CA ALA A 210 -17.15 4.81 18.45
C ALA A 210 -17.41 5.24 19.90
N LYS A 211 -17.52 4.30 20.84
CA LYS A 211 -17.69 4.58 22.27
C LYS A 211 -16.51 5.33 22.87
N ALA A 212 -15.30 5.13 22.35
CA ALA A 212 -14.08 5.80 22.80
C ALA A 212 -13.83 7.19 22.11
N GLY A 213 -14.72 7.61 21.20
CA GLY A 213 -14.60 8.90 20.51
C GLY A 213 -13.67 8.86 19.28
N PHE A 214 -13.42 7.69 18.74
CA PHE A 214 -12.74 7.43 17.47
C PHE A 214 -13.75 7.14 16.35
N LEU A 215 -13.25 7.01 15.12
CA LEU A 215 -14.04 6.56 13.97
C LEU A 215 -13.61 5.15 13.56
N GLY A 216 -14.57 4.23 13.48
CA GLY A 216 -14.37 2.87 12.97
C GLY A 216 -15.24 2.59 11.75
N PHE A 217 -14.69 1.87 10.76
CA PHE A 217 -15.41 1.43 9.57
C PHE A 217 -15.57 -0.09 9.56
N LEU A 218 -16.82 -0.57 9.42
CA LEU A 218 -17.11 -1.99 9.25
C LEU A 218 -16.54 -2.51 7.93
N GLY A 219 -15.83 -3.63 7.96
CA GLY A 219 -15.26 -4.28 6.79
C GLY A 219 -16.28 -5.14 6.03
N THR A 220 -17.05 -4.54 5.14
CA THR A 220 -18.19 -5.21 4.46
C THR A 220 -17.80 -5.98 3.21
N GLY A 221 -16.64 -5.72 2.62
CA GLY A 221 -16.18 -6.45 1.45
C GLY A 221 -16.17 -7.97 1.66
N GLY A 222 -16.84 -8.71 0.77
CA GLY A 222 -16.97 -10.17 0.84
C GLY A 222 -17.99 -10.70 1.84
N LEU A 223 -18.79 -9.84 2.49
CA LEU A 223 -19.93 -10.23 3.32
C LEU A 223 -21.24 -10.26 2.47
N SER A 224 -22.19 -11.10 2.88
CA SER A 224 -23.53 -11.08 2.30
C SER A 224 -24.33 -9.86 2.78
N LEU A 225 -25.31 -9.39 1.97
CA LEU A 225 -26.20 -8.29 2.37
C LEU A 225 -26.91 -8.55 3.69
N GLN A 226 -27.35 -9.79 3.92
CA GLN A 226 -27.98 -10.19 5.18
C GLN A 226 -27.02 -9.98 6.36
N ARG A 227 -25.78 -10.42 6.24
CA ARG A 227 -24.76 -10.26 7.30
C ARG A 227 -24.45 -8.79 7.56
N ILE A 228 -24.35 -7.98 6.49
CA ILE A 228 -24.13 -6.52 6.63
C ILE A 228 -25.29 -5.89 7.37
N GLU A 229 -26.54 -6.26 7.05
CA GLU A 229 -27.74 -5.77 7.72
C GLU A 229 -27.78 -6.15 9.21
N GLU A 230 -27.45 -7.40 9.55
CA GLU A 230 -27.34 -7.88 10.93
C GLU A 230 -26.29 -7.08 11.73
N ASP A 231 -25.13 -6.86 11.14
CA ASP A 231 -24.03 -6.11 11.76
C ASP A 231 -24.40 -4.61 11.93
N ILE A 232 -25.11 -3.99 10.96
CA ILE A 232 -25.64 -2.61 11.11
C ILE A 232 -26.60 -2.53 12.30
N ARG A 233 -27.54 -3.45 12.39
CA ARG A 233 -28.52 -3.47 13.49
C ARG A 233 -27.84 -3.61 14.85
N PHE A 234 -26.83 -4.47 14.95
CA PHE A 234 -26.03 -4.62 16.17
C PHE A 234 -25.34 -3.30 16.52
N ILE A 235 -24.61 -2.68 15.56
CA ILE A 235 -23.91 -1.41 15.77
C ILE A 235 -24.88 -0.33 16.25
N GLN A 236 -26.04 -0.18 15.60
CA GLN A 236 -27.04 0.85 15.96
C GLN A 236 -27.68 0.59 17.32
N THR A 237 -27.82 -0.66 17.72
CA THR A 237 -28.32 -1.01 19.05
C THR A 237 -27.31 -0.63 20.14
N GLU A 238 -26.01 -0.86 19.89
CA GLU A 238 -24.93 -0.56 20.83
C GLU A 238 -24.58 0.93 20.91
N LEU A 239 -24.78 1.68 19.80
CA LEU A 239 -24.45 3.11 19.67
C LEU A 239 -25.71 3.99 19.75
N ASN A 240 -26.39 3.92 20.89
CA ASN A 240 -27.68 4.58 21.11
C ASN A 240 -27.60 6.04 21.59
N GLN A 241 -26.40 6.62 21.69
CA GLN A 241 -26.16 8.01 22.11
C GLN A 241 -25.65 8.90 20.95
N GLY A 242 -25.84 8.46 19.69
CA GLY A 242 -25.45 9.22 18.52
C GLY A 242 -23.96 9.18 18.18
N GLN A 243 -23.21 8.21 18.73
CA GLN A 243 -21.79 8.02 18.39
C GLN A 243 -21.61 7.73 16.90
N SER A 244 -20.51 8.22 16.36
CA SER A 244 -20.18 8.13 14.94
C SER A 244 -19.54 6.79 14.57
N TYR A 245 -20.01 6.24 13.46
CA TYR A 245 -19.43 5.02 12.86
C TYR A 245 -19.60 5.05 11.34
N GLY A 246 -18.83 4.27 10.63
CA GLY A 246 -18.89 4.21 9.18
C GLY A 246 -18.95 2.77 8.64
N MET A 247 -19.24 2.70 7.34
CA MET A 247 -19.32 1.46 6.59
C MET A 247 -18.37 1.53 5.40
N ASN A 248 -17.82 0.39 5.00
CA ASN A 248 -17.02 0.30 3.79
C ASN A 248 -17.90 0.10 2.54
N LEU A 249 -17.47 0.66 1.42
CA LEU A 249 -17.91 0.28 0.08
C LEU A 249 -16.70 -0.15 -0.72
N LEU A 250 -16.61 -1.44 -0.99
CA LEU A 250 -15.57 -2.01 -1.84
C LEU A 250 -16.04 -1.98 -3.30
N HIS A 251 -15.24 -1.37 -4.18
CA HIS A 251 -15.55 -1.35 -5.61
C HIS A 251 -15.44 -2.75 -6.22
N ASN A 252 -16.49 -3.17 -6.92
CA ASN A 252 -16.55 -4.46 -7.60
C ASN A 252 -16.96 -4.29 -9.07
N LEU A 253 -15.97 -4.31 -9.96
CA LEU A 253 -16.17 -4.19 -11.41
C LEU A 253 -17.01 -5.32 -12.00
N ASN A 254 -16.97 -6.52 -11.38
CA ASN A 254 -17.64 -7.70 -11.88
C ASN A 254 -19.12 -7.79 -11.48
N GLU A 255 -19.50 -7.08 -10.40
CA GLU A 255 -20.86 -7.12 -9.82
C GLU A 255 -21.34 -5.72 -9.43
N PRO A 256 -21.49 -4.78 -10.37
CA PRO A 256 -21.90 -3.39 -10.06
C PRO A 256 -23.28 -3.29 -9.41
N GLU A 257 -24.18 -4.25 -9.64
CA GLU A 257 -25.50 -4.31 -9.00
C GLU A 257 -25.41 -4.57 -7.48
N THR A 258 -24.34 -5.22 -7.04
CA THR A 258 -24.10 -5.46 -5.61
C THR A 258 -23.82 -4.14 -4.89
N GLU A 259 -23.09 -3.22 -5.50
CA GLU A 259 -22.86 -1.88 -4.93
C GLU A 259 -24.17 -1.09 -4.79
N ASP A 260 -25.06 -1.14 -5.80
CA ASP A 260 -26.36 -0.48 -5.73
C ASP A 260 -27.20 -1.02 -4.55
N LYS A 261 -27.24 -2.34 -4.35
CA LYS A 261 -27.96 -2.98 -3.24
C LYS A 261 -27.35 -2.61 -1.87
N ILE A 262 -26.03 -2.50 -1.79
CA ILE A 262 -25.33 -2.05 -0.57
C ILE A 262 -25.70 -0.60 -0.26
N ILE A 263 -25.70 0.29 -1.24
CA ILE A 263 -26.08 1.70 -1.04
C ILE A 263 -27.57 1.83 -0.68
N ASP A 264 -28.47 0.99 -1.22
CA ASP A 264 -29.86 0.95 -0.81
C ASP A 264 -30.00 0.55 0.67
N LEU A 265 -29.21 -0.44 1.09
CA LEU A 265 -29.16 -0.87 2.49
C LEU A 265 -28.64 0.26 3.39
N TYR A 266 -27.55 0.93 3.02
CA TYR A 266 -26.98 2.05 3.77
C TYR A 266 -27.95 3.22 3.89
N SER A 267 -28.65 3.54 2.81
CA SER A 267 -29.68 4.59 2.80
C SER A 267 -30.83 4.25 3.73
N ARG A 268 -31.31 2.99 3.75
CA ARG A 268 -32.39 2.50 4.61
C ARG A 268 -32.05 2.65 6.09
N TYR A 269 -30.80 2.41 6.46
CA TYR A 269 -30.31 2.50 7.83
C TYR A 269 -29.67 3.85 8.19
N GLY A 270 -29.74 4.84 7.30
CA GLY A 270 -29.23 6.19 7.55
C GLY A 270 -27.72 6.25 7.78
N ILE A 271 -26.94 5.41 7.09
CA ILE A 271 -25.48 5.42 7.18
C ILE A 271 -24.92 6.71 6.61
N ARG A 272 -24.20 7.46 7.43
CA ARG A 272 -23.70 8.80 7.09
C ARG A 272 -22.23 8.82 6.64
N PHE A 273 -21.43 7.86 7.06
CA PHE A 273 -19.98 7.84 6.81
C PHE A 273 -19.59 6.59 6.04
N LEU A 274 -18.89 6.81 4.94
CA LEU A 274 -18.49 5.76 4.02
C LEU A 274 -16.99 5.81 3.73
N GLU A 275 -16.31 4.68 3.85
CA GLU A 275 -14.95 4.46 3.35
C GLU A 275 -15.04 3.82 1.96
N ALA A 276 -14.62 4.55 0.92
CA ALA A 276 -14.57 4.05 -0.45
C ALA A 276 -13.20 3.40 -0.72
N SER A 277 -13.18 2.10 -1.05
CA SER A 277 -11.97 1.32 -1.23
C SER A 277 -11.93 0.59 -2.57
N ALA A 278 -10.73 0.34 -3.09
CA ALA A 278 -10.47 -0.38 -4.34
C ALA A 278 -11.04 0.29 -5.60
N PHE A 279 -11.44 1.56 -5.52
CA PHE A 279 -11.81 2.33 -6.70
C PHE A 279 -10.58 2.59 -7.56
N MET A 280 -10.79 2.52 -8.87
CA MET A 280 -9.85 2.94 -9.90
C MET A 280 -10.24 4.36 -10.38
N GLN A 281 -9.83 4.74 -11.59
CA GLN A 281 -10.19 6.07 -12.14
C GLN A 281 -11.70 6.28 -12.37
N ASN A 282 -12.47 5.20 -12.52
CA ASN A 282 -13.91 5.28 -12.76
C ASN A 282 -14.67 5.09 -11.46
N LEU A 283 -15.46 6.11 -11.10
CA LEU A 283 -16.39 6.04 -9.97
C LEU A 283 -17.68 5.29 -10.38
N SER A 284 -18.23 4.51 -9.47
CA SER A 284 -19.48 3.81 -9.70
C SER A 284 -20.70 4.72 -9.57
N PRO A 285 -21.80 4.47 -10.31
CA PRO A 285 -23.06 5.20 -10.13
C PRO A 285 -23.60 5.07 -8.70
N ALA A 286 -23.40 3.94 -8.04
CA ALA A 286 -23.82 3.70 -6.66
C ALA A 286 -23.13 4.65 -5.67
N LEU A 287 -21.81 4.80 -5.78
CA LEU A 287 -21.04 5.72 -4.93
C LEU A 287 -21.46 7.18 -5.18
N VAL A 288 -21.61 7.58 -6.46
CA VAL A 288 -22.08 8.93 -6.81
C VAL A 288 -23.48 9.16 -6.25
N ARG A 289 -24.40 8.21 -6.38
CA ARG A 289 -25.75 8.29 -5.80
C ARG A 289 -25.70 8.49 -4.29
N TYR A 290 -24.89 7.72 -3.57
CA TYR A 290 -24.71 7.90 -2.13
C TYR A 290 -24.29 9.34 -1.79
N ARG A 291 -23.30 9.87 -2.50
CA ARG A 291 -22.83 11.25 -2.31
C ARG A 291 -23.95 12.27 -2.53
N LEU A 292 -24.65 12.18 -3.66
CA LEU A 292 -25.64 13.16 -4.07
C LEU A 292 -26.90 13.15 -3.18
N THR A 293 -27.36 11.98 -2.75
CA THR A 293 -28.54 11.86 -1.86
C THR A 293 -28.32 12.47 -0.47
N GLY A 294 -27.06 12.67 -0.07
CA GLY A 294 -26.69 13.38 1.16
C GLY A 294 -26.67 14.90 1.05
N LEU A 295 -26.85 15.47 -0.17
CA LEU A 295 -26.77 16.91 -0.38
C LEU A 295 -28.05 17.62 0.08
N LYS A 296 -27.86 18.71 0.82
CA LYS A 296 -28.92 19.64 1.28
C LYS A 296 -28.37 21.06 1.23
N ALA A 297 -29.26 22.04 1.12
CA ALA A 297 -28.96 23.44 1.39
C ALA A 297 -29.31 23.77 2.85
N ASP A 298 -28.43 24.53 3.52
CA ASP A 298 -28.78 25.12 4.82
C ASP A 298 -29.63 26.37 4.66
N VAL A 299 -29.94 27.02 5.78
CA VAL A 299 -30.79 28.21 5.83
C VAL A 299 -30.22 29.41 5.06
N ASP A 300 -28.92 29.45 4.87
CA ASP A 300 -28.17 30.47 4.13
C ASP A 300 -27.91 30.08 2.67
N GLY A 301 -28.45 28.93 2.23
CA GLY A 301 -28.28 28.41 0.87
C GLY A 301 -26.91 27.74 0.63
N LYS A 302 -26.09 27.52 1.67
CA LYS A 302 -24.81 26.80 1.57
C LYS A 302 -25.07 25.30 1.40
N ILE A 303 -24.39 24.70 0.46
CA ILE A 303 -24.49 23.26 0.21
C ILE A 303 -23.79 22.50 1.33
N ILE A 304 -24.53 21.62 2.00
CA ILE A 304 -24.04 20.70 3.04
C ILE A 304 -24.18 19.28 2.53
N CYS A 305 -23.17 18.46 2.72
CA CYS A 305 -23.24 17.02 2.46
C CYS A 305 -23.30 16.26 3.78
N GLN A 306 -24.40 15.53 4.01
CA GLN A 306 -24.57 14.68 5.20
C GLN A 306 -23.92 13.31 5.01
N HIS A 307 -23.74 12.87 3.76
CA HIS A 307 -23.06 11.63 3.41
C HIS A 307 -21.57 11.91 3.16
N LYS A 308 -20.75 11.74 4.20
CA LYS A 308 -19.30 11.96 4.13
C LYS A 308 -18.60 10.74 3.54
N ILE A 309 -17.63 10.98 2.68
CA ILE A 309 -16.82 9.93 2.05
C ILE A 309 -15.35 10.16 2.39
N ILE A 310 -14.69 9.12 2.93
CA ILE A 310 -13.25 8.99 2.97
C ILE A 310 -12.84 8.09 1.80
N ALA A 311 -12.14 8.66 0.81
CA ALA A 311 -11.61 7.88 -0.31
C ALA A 311 -10.23 7.31 0.05
N LYS A 312 -10.12 5.99 0.15
CA LYS A 312 -8.86 5.30 0.42
C LYS A 312 -8.14 5.00 -0.89
N VAL A 313 -7.02 5.67 -1.14
CA VAL A 313 -6.33 5.66 -2.43
C VAL A 313 -4.80 5.59 -2.28
N SER A 314 -4.15 4.92 -3.24
CA SER A 314 -2.70 4.75 -3.30
C SER A 314 -2.05 5.45 -4.50
N ARG A 315 -2.86 6.09 -5.38
CA ARG A 315 -2.41 6.70 -6.63
C ARG A 315 -3.00 8.09 -6.84
N PRO A 316 -2.19 9.08 -7.26
CA PRO A 316 -2.66 10.44 -7.55
C PRO A 316 -3.78 10.48 -8.60
N GLU A 317 -3.70 9.67 -9.66
CA GLU A 317 -4.72 9.62 -10.71
C GLU A 317 -6.07 9.07 -10.24
N VAL A 318 -6.07 8.24 -9.20
CA VAL A 318 -7.30 7.79 -8.54
C VAL A 318 -7.81 8.86 -7.58
N ALA A 319 -6.92 9.49 -6.82
CA ALA A 319 -7.27 10.60 -5.92
C ALA A 319 -7.95 11.74 -6.70
N ALA A 320 -7.44 12.09 -7.88
CA ALA A 320 -8.01 13.14 -8.73
C ALA A 320 -9.50 12.92 -8.99
N ALA A 321 -9.95 11.67 -9.20
CA ALA A 321 -11.38 11.38 -9.43
C ALA A 321 -12.26 11.68 -8.20
N PHE A 322 -11.69 11.65 -7.00
CA PHE A 322 -12.40 11.98 -5.74
C PHE A 322 -12.28 13.46 -5.35
N LEU A 323 -11.29 14.15 -5.85
CA LEU A 323 -11.04 15.58 -5.58
C LEU A 323 -11.82 16.50 -6.50
N ILE A 324 -12.34 16.00 -7.64
CA ILE A 324 -13.15 16.76 -8.58
C ILE A 324 -14.67 16.53 -8.35
N PRO A 325 -15.55 17.35 -8.93
CA PRO A 325 -16.99 17.10 -8.90
C PRO A 325 -17.36 15.74 -9.51
N PRO A 326 -18.48 15.13 -9.07
CA PRO A 326 -18.97 13.89 -9.65
C PRO A 326 -19.12 13.97 -11.18
N PRO A 327 -18.79 12.89 -11.93
CA PRO A 327 -18.83 12.90 -13.40
C PRO A 327 -20.22 13.22 -13.94
N GLN A 328 -20.33 14.23 -14.83
CA GLN A 328 -21.62 14.72 -15.37
C GLN A 328 -22.45 13.59 -15.99
N ARG A 329 -21.83 12.67 -16.74
CA ARG A 329 -22.56 11.54 -17.36
C ARG A 329 -23.25 10.64 -16.32
N ILE A 330 -22.68 10.50 -15.10
CA ILE A 330 -23.27 9.71 -14.03
C ILE A 330 -24.42 10.49 -13.39
N ILE A 331 -24.24 11.80 -13.18
CA ILE A 331 -25.30 12.69 -12.68
C ILE A 331 -26.51 12.64 -13.61
N ASP A 332 -26.30 12.78 -14.92
CA ASP A 332 -27.38 12.77 -15.93
C ASP A 332 -28.13 11.43 -15.95
N LYS A 333 -27.38 10.30 -15.83
CA LYS A 333 -27.98 8.98 -15.72
C LYS A 333 -28.85 8.85 -14.46
N LEU A 334 -28.33 9.24 -13.29
CA LEU A 334 -29.04 9.16 -12.03
C LEU A 334 -30.31 10.06 -12.01
N LEU A 335 -30.23 11.23 -12.64
CA LEU A 335 -31.34 12.15 -12.80
C LEU A 335 -32.43 11.54 -13.72
N ALA A 336 -32.03 10.96 -14.86
CA ALA A 336 -32.95 10.29 -15.78
C ALA A 336 -33.64 9.06 -15.13
N GLU A 337 -32.96 8.38 -14.23
CA GLU A 337 -33.47 7.25 -13.44
C GLU A 337 -34.31 7.70 -12.20
N ASN A 338 -34.47 9.00 -11.97
CA ASN A 338 -35.11 9.58 -10.78
C ASN A 338 -34.47 9.13 -9.45
N LYS A 339 -33.18 8.80 -9.45
CA LYS A 339 -32.42 8.39 -8.26
C LYS A 339 -31.86 9.59 -7.47
N VAL A 340 -31.85 10.77 -8.08
CA VAL A 340 -31.44 12.05 -7.47
C VAL A 340 -32.35 13.16 -7.96
N SER A 341 -32.51 14.23 -7.17
CA SER A 341 -33.32 15.39 -7.58
C SER A 341 -32.55 16.33 -8.53
N ALA A 342 -33.27 17.19 -9.25
CA ALA A 342 -32.69 18.22 -10.10
C ALA A 342 -31.81 19.20 -9.29
N GLU A 343 -32.19 19.50 -8.05
CA GLU A 343 -31.40 20.34 -7.14
C GLU A 343 -30.11 19.67 -6.74
N GLN A 344 -30.16 18.40 -6.34
CA GLN A 344 -28.97 17.61 -6.01
C GLN A 344 -28.01 17.53 -7.19
N ALA A 345 -28.53 17.34 -8.42
CA ALA A 345 -27.73 17.33 -9.64
C ALA A 345 -27.03 18.68 -9.91
N GLN A 346 -27.64 19.79 -9.56
CA GLN A 346 -27.03 21.13 -9.69
C GLN A 346 -25.99 21.36 -8.59
N TRP A 347 -26.26 20.96 -7.36
CA TRP A 347 -25.32 21.10 -6.24
C TRP A 347 -24.07 20.25 -6.42
N ALA A 348 -24.21 19.07 -7.01
CA ALA A 348 -23.11 18.16 -7.29
C ALA A 348 -21.94 18.80 -8.06
N LYS A 349 -22.24 19.79 -8.92
CA LYS A 349 -21.22 20.52 -9.71
C LYS A 349 -20.29 21.42 -8.88
N LYS A 350 -20.67 21.70 -7.63
CA LYS A 350 -20.00 22.66 -6.74
C LYS A 350 -19.27 22.00 -5.58
N ILE A 351 -19.25 20.69 -5.52
CA ILE A 351 -18.63 19.92 -4.43
C ILE A 351 -17.71 18.85 -4.97
N PRO A 352 -16.67 18.47 -4.24
CA PRO A 352 -15.84 17.33 -4.59
C PRO A 352 -16.60 16.01 -4.37
N MET A 353 -16.14 14.95 -5.00
CA MET A 353 -16.72 13.63 -4.82
C MET A 353 -16.51 13.07 -3.39
N SER A 354 -15.43 13.42 -2.73
CA SER A 354 -15.17 13.05 -1.32
C SER A 354 -14.87 14.27 -0.45
N ASP A 355 -15.10 14.15 0.86
CA ASP A 355 -14.70 15.16 1.85
C ASP A 355 -13.25 14.98 2.25
N ASP A 356 -12.80 13.73 2.23
CA ASP A 356 -11.50 13.33 2.72
C ASP A 356 -10.86 12.30 1.78
N VAL A 357 -9.56 12.38 1.63
CA VAL A 357 -8.75 11.38 0.92
C VAL A 357 -7.76 10.78 1.91
N CYS A 358 -7.83 9.46 2.11
CA CYS A 358 -6.87 8.73 2.90
C CYS A 358 -5.81 8.14 1.97
N VAL A 359 -4.58 8.65 2.08
CA VAL A 359 -3.44 8.23 1.28
C VAL A 359 -2.88 6.93 1.85
N GLU A 360 -3.06 5.85 1.12
CA GLU A 360 -2.61 4.52 1.52
C GLU A 360 -1.23 4.22 0.93
N ALA A 361 -0.19 4.39 1.74
CA ALA A 361 1.15 3.91 1.44
C ALA A 361 1.21 2.38 1.51
N ASP A 362 2.40 1.77 1.39
CA ASP A 362 2.53 0.31 1.45
C ASP A 362 1.90 -0.26 2.72
N SER A 363 0.96 -1.19 2.54
CA SER A 363 0.08 -1.68 3.60
C SER A 363 -0.28 -3.16 3.43
N GLY A 364 -0.88 -3.76 4.44
CA GLY A 364 -1.42 -5.12 4.39
C GLY A 364 -2.62 -5.21 3.44
N GLY A 365 -2.70 -6.29 2.66
CA GLY A 365 -3.70 -6.47 1.61
C GLY A 365 -3.26 -5.89 0.27
N HIS A 366 -4.21 -5.44 -0.55
CA HIS A 366 -3.90 -4.81 -1.83
C HIS A 366 -2.98 -3.60 -1.63
N THR A 367 -1.91 -3.54 -2.41
CA THR A 367 -0.93 -2.47 -2.29
C THR A 367 -0.23 -2.16 -3.61
N ASP A 368 -0.03 -0.87 -3.86
CA ASP A 368 0.85 -0.36 -4.92
C ASP A 368 2.29 -0.15 -4.43
N ARG A 369 2.59 -0.51 -3.20
CA ARG A 369 3.89 -0.34 -2.56
C ARG A 369 4.37 1.11 -2.52
N GLY A 370 3.44 2.04 -2.36
CA GLY A 370 3.73 3.47 -2.27
C GLY A 370 4.57 3.82 -1.05
N VAL A 371 5.55 4.71 -1.25
CA VAL A 371 6.40 5.21 -0.16
C VAL A 371 5.74 6.46 0.43
N ALA A 372 5.39 6.44 1.72
CA ALA A 372 4.66 7.52 2.40
C ALA A 372 5.32 8.90 2.23
N TYR A 373 6.64 8.98 2.35
CA TYR A 373 7.40 10.24 2.25
C TYR A 373 7.34 10.91 0.87
N THR A 374 7.04 10.16 -0.18
CA THR A 374 6.87 10.70 -1.54
C THR A 374 5.40 10.83 -1.92
N LEU A 375 4.57 9.90 -1.47
CA LEU A 375 3.16 9.87 -1.84
C LEU A 375 2.35 10.96 -1.12
N MET A 376 2.56 11.18 0.18
CA MET A 376 1.85 12.20 0.95
C MET A 376 2.05 13.62 0.39
N PRO A 377 3.27 14.12 0.13
CA PRO A 377 3.46 15.44 -0.47
C PRO A 377 2.82 15.58 -1.85
N ALA A 378 2.88 14.53 -2.69
CA ALA A 378 2.26 14.54 -4.01
C ALA A 378 0.72 14.66 -3.92
N MET A 379 0.09 13.98 -2.95
CA MET A 379 -1.35 14.05 -2.74
C MET A 379 -1.79 15.38 -2.15
N LEU A 380 -0.99 15.97 -1.26
CA LEU A 380 -1.24 17.31 -0.72
C LEU A 380 -1.18 18.37 -1.82
N ALA A 381 -0.15 18.32 -2.68
CA ALA A 381 -0.02 19.23 -3.82
C ALA A 381 -1.20 19.08 -4.80
N LEU A 382 -1.60 17.84 -5.12
CA LEU A 382 -2.76 17.58 -5.97
C LEU A 382 -4.07 18.12 -5.36
N ARG A 383 -4.26 17.92 -4.04
CA ARG A 383 -5.40 18.48 -3.31
C ARG A 383 -5.44 20.00 -3.43
N ASP A 384 -4.30 20.68 -3.23
CA ASP A 384 -4.20 22.13 -3.27
C ASP A 384 -4.49 22.67 -4.68
N GLU A 385 -3.98 22.02 -5.73
CA GLU A 385 -4.31 22.31 -7.13
C GLU A 385 -5.81 22.22 -7.40
N MET A 386 -6.46 21.13 -6.95
CA MET A 386 -7.91 20.94 -7.15
C MET A 386 -8.73 21.95 -6.33
N MET A 387 -8.30 22.27 -5.10
CA MET A 387 -8.93 23.31 -4.29
C MET A 387 -8.86 24.69 -4.97
N GLU A 388 -7.73 25.04 -5.59
CA GLU A 388 -7.57 26.27 -6.34
C GLU A 388 -8.40 26.27 -7.63
N GLN A 389 -8.42 25.17 -8.37
CA GLN A 389 -9.16 25.03 -9.62
C GLN A 389 -10.68 25.14 -9.43
N TYR A 390 -11.23 24.46 -8.43
CA TYR A 390 -12.68 24.34 -8.23
C TYR A 390 -13.24 25.29 -7.19
N GLN A 391 -12.41 26.02 -6.44
CA GLN A 391 -12.80 27.01 -5.44
C GLN A 391 -13.83 26.48 -4.42
N TYR A 392 -13.58 25.26 -3.90
CA TYR A 392 -14.49 24.67 -2.92
C TYR A 392 -14.53 25.47 -1.61
N HIS A 393 -15.73 25.57 -1.02
CA HIS A 393 -15.93 26.32 0.24
C HIS A 393 -15.30 25.64 1.46
N SER A 394 -15.22 24.32 1.44
CA SER A 394 -14.63 23.53 2.54
C SER A 394 -13.37 22.83 2.05
N PRO A 395 -12.29 22.84 2.83
CA PRO A 395 -11.07 22.15 2.43
C PRO A 395 -11.28 20.64 2.38
N ILE A 396 -10.74 20.01 1.35
CA ILE A 396 -10.64 18.55 1.30
C ILE A 396 -9.44 18.18 2.17
N ARG A 397 -9.62 17.25 3.10
CA ARG A 397 -8.58 16.85 4.04
C ARG A 397 -7.86 15.61 3.55
N ILE A 398 -6.57 15.53 3.89
CA ILE A 398 -5.70 14.42 3.50
C ILE A 398 -5.27 13.65 4.76
N GLY A 399 -5.69 12.39 4.87
CA GLY A 399 -5.22 11.48 5.90
C GLY A 399 -4.11 10.56 5.42
N ALA A 400 -3.39 9.96 6.35
CA ALA A 400 -2.32 9.01 6.07
C ALA A 400 -2.68 7.60 6.55
N ALA A 401 -2.40 6.60 5.71
CA ALA A 401 -2.48 5.18 6.04
C ALA A 401 -1.27 4.41 5.47
N GLY A 402 -1.07 3.19 5.94
CA GLY A 402 0.08 2.37 5.57
C GLY A 402 1.33 2.69 6.40
N GLY A 403 1.96 1.67 6.94
CA GLY A 403 3.17 1.79 7.76
C GLY A 403 2.98 2.33 9.19
N ILE A 404 1.78 2.75 9.59
CA ILE A 404 1.53 3.37 10.90
C ILE A 404 1.31 2.28 11.97
N GLY A 405 2.35 2.00 12.75
CA GLY A 405 2.33 1.01 13.82
C GLY A 405 3.15 1.42 15.04
N SER A 406 3.81 2.58 15.03
CA SER A 406 4.56 3.11 16.17
C SER A 406 4.32 4.61 16.33
N PRO A 407 4.62 5.19 17.51
CA PRO A 407 4.52 6.64 17.73
C PRO A 407 5.32 7.46 16.72
N GLU A 408 6.50 6.97 16.29
CA GLU A 408 7.36 7.64 15.32
C GLU A 408 6.69 7.69 13.94
N ALA A 409 6.04 6.60 13.51
CA ALA A 409 5.33 6.57 12.24
C ALA A 409 4.10 7.49 12.25
N ALA A 410 3.35 7.51 13.35
CA ALA A 410 2.21 8.41 13.51
C ALA A 410 2.66 9.89 13.58
N ALA A 411 3.74 10.19 14.31
CA ALA A 411 4.33 11.53 14.36
C ALA A 411 4.78 12.00 12.97
N ALA A 412 5.47 11.14 12.22
CA ALA A 412 5.89 11.44 10.85
C ALA A 412 4.68 11.74 9.93
N ALA A 413 3.58 11.00 10.04
CA ALA A 413 2.37 11.25 9.27
C ALA A 413 1.80 12.65 9.54
N PHE A 414 1.66 13.06 10.80
CA PHE A 414 1.18 14.40 11.16
C PHE A 414 2.16 15.51 10.72
N VAL A 415 3.47 15.29 10.86
CA VAL A 415 4.50 16.26 10.41
C VAL A 415 4.49 16.40 8.88
N LEU A 416 4.16 15.33 8.13
CA LEU A 416 3.97 15.38 6.69
C LEU A 416 2.68 16.11 6.27
N GLY A 417 1.84 16.52 7.20
CA GLY A 417 0.62 17.28 6.94
C GLY A 417 -0.66 16.44 6.90
N ALA A 418 -0.67 15.25 7.50
CA ALA A 418 -1.88 14.46 7.60
C ALA A 418 -2.91 15.12 8.55
N ASP A 419 -4.14 15.29 8.07
CA ASP A 419 -5.29 15.77 8.84
C ASP A 419 -5.81 14.72 9.84
N PHE A 420 -5.61 13.44 9.53
CA PHE A 420 -5.92 12.29 10.37
C PHE A 420 -5.05 11.10 9.99
N ILE A 421 -4.96 10.10 10.85
CA ILE A 421 -4.31 8.84 10.56
C ILE A 421 -5.31 7.68 10.55
N LEU A 422 -5.06 6.69 9.68
CA LEU A 422 -5.85 5.48 9.57
C LEU A 422 -4.95 4.26 9.76
N THR A 423 -5.36 3.34 10.63
CA THR A 423 -4.66 2.09 10.89
C THR A 423 -5.50 0.87 10.53
N GLY A 424 -4.85 -0.20 10.10
CA GLY A 424 -5.48 -1.47 9.75
C GLY A 424 -4.76 -2.65 10.42
N SER A 425 -3.54 -2.97 10.03
CA SER A 425 -2.82 -4.19 10.46
C SER A 425 -2.69 -4.32 11.98
N ILE A 426 -2.49 -3.23 12.72
CA ILE A 426 -2.40 -3.28 14.19
C ILE A 426 -3.75 -3.62 14.81
N ASN A 427 -4.86 -3.17 14.22
CA ASN A 427 -6.22 -3.42 14.68
C ASN A 427 -6.65 -4.88 14.43
N GLN A 428 -6.08 -5.54 13.42
CA GLN A 428 -6.35 -6.95 13.11
C GLN A 428 -5.88 -7.88 14.24
N CYS A 429 -4.86 -7.49 15.00
CA CYS A 429 -4.31 -8.27 16.10
C CYS A 429 -4.85 -7.77 17.47
N THR A 430 -6.18 -7.58 17.56
CA THR A 430 -6.90 -7.15 18.77
C THR A 430 -8.01 -8.12 19.12
N VAL A 431 -8.52 -8.03 20.34
CA VAL A 431 -9.60 -8.89 20.86
C VAL A 431 -10.84 -8.81 19.96
N GLU A 432 -11.23 -7.62 19.56
CA GLU A 432 -12.45 -7.34 18.81
C GLU A 432 -12.37 -7.72 17.33
N ALA A 433 -11.17 -7.85 16.75
CA ALA A 433 -11.02 -8.16 15.34
C ALA A 433 -11.57 -9.53 14.95
N GLY A 434 -12.27 -9.60 13.82
CA GLY A 434 -12.95 -10.80 13.32
C GLY A 434 -12.02 -11.83 12.66
N THR A 435 -10.72 -11.85 13.00
CA THR A 435 -9.79 -12.88 12.56
C THR A 435 -9.67 -13.98 13.65
N SER A 436 -9.26 -15.20 13.27
CA SER A 436 -9.16 -16.30 14.24
C SER A 436 -8.02 -16.07 15.25
N ASP A 437 -8.16 -16.69 16.44
CA ASP A 437 -7.13 -16.63 17.48
C ASP A 437 -5.78 -17.19 17.00
N LEU A 438 -5.81 -18.28 16.22
CA LEU A 438 -4.59 -18.84 15.61
C LEU A 438 -3.90 -17.88 14.66
N ALA A 439 -4.66 -17.08 13.91
CA ALA A 439 -4.09 -16.02 13.06
C ALA A 439 -3.53 -14.89 13.93
N LYS A 440 -4.20 -14.48 15.01
CA LYS A 440 -3.70 -13.48 15.97
C LYS A 440 -2.43 -13.93 16.67
N ASP A 441 -2.32 -15.22 17.04
CA ASP A 441 -1.11 -15.81 17.62
C ASP A 441 0.10 -15.76 16.66
N LEU A 442 -0.13 -15.86 15.35
CA LEU A 442 0.92 -15.66 14.34
C LEU A 442 1.27 -14.18 14.17
N LEU A 443 0.24 -13.32 14.13
CA LEU A 443 0.40 -11.88 13.93
C LEU A 443 1.16 -11.20 15.07
N GLN A 444 0.92 -11.56 16.32
CA GLN A 444 1.64 -10.98 17.46
C GLN A 444 3.14 -11.31 17.48
N GLN A 445 3.55 -12.37 16.79
CA GLN A 445 4.95 -12.80 16.73
C GLN A 445 5.74 -12.21 15.57
N MET A 446 5.06 -11.48 14.64
CA MET A 446 5.72 -10.95 13.47
C MET A 446 6.59 -9.73 13.76
N ASN A 447 7.62 -9.58 12.96
CA ASN A 447 8.51 -8.43 12.91
C ASN A 447 8.31 -7.66 11.59
N VAL A 448 8.94 -6.50 11.44
CA VAL A 448 8.79 -5.63 10.26
C VAL A 448 9.16 -6.29 8.93
N GLN A 449 10.10 -7.26 8.93
CA GLN A 449 10.52 -7.99 7.73
C GLN A 449 9.71 -9.27 7.46
N ASP A 450 8.72 -9.60 8.28
CA ASP A 450 8.01 -10.88 8.21
C ASP A 450 6.81 -10.87 7.24
N THR A 451 6.76 -9.90 6.34
CA THR A 451 5.78 -9.81 5.25
C THR A 451 6.40 -10.10 3.90
N ASP A 452 5.58 -10.48 2.93
CA ASP A 452 5.95 -10.66 1.53
C ASP A 452 4.77 -10.32 0.62
N TYR A 453 5.04 -10.19 -0.69
CA TYR A 453 4.02 -9.91 -1.68
C TYR A 453 3.61 -11.19 -2.40
N ALA A 454 2.30 -11.37 -2.53
CA ALA A 454 1.69 -12.45 -3.29
C ALA A 454 0.70 -11.87 -4.31
N PRO A 455 0.26 -12.64 -5.33
CA PRO A 455 -0.83 -12.20 -6.20
C PRO A 455 -2.12 -11.98 -5.42
N ALA A 456 -2.90 -11.00 -5.81
CA ALA A 456 -4.26 -10.79 -5.33
C ALA A 456 -5.20 -11.81 -6.00
N GLY A 457 -5.97 -12.58 -5.22
CA GLY A 457 -6.83 -13.63 -5.77
C GLY A 457 -7.97 -13.10 -6.62
N ASP A 458 -8.53 -11.94 -6.29
CA ASP A 458 -9.61 -11.26 -7.01
C ASP A 458 -9.14 -10.59 -8.31
N MET A 459 -7.88 -10.16 -8.37
CA MET A 459 -7.24 -9.55 -9.55
C MET A 459 -6.07 -10.41 -10.06
N PHE A 460 -6.20 -11.74 -9.99
CA PHE A 460 -5.12 -12.68 -10.26
C PHE A 460 -4.58 -12.54 -11.67
N GLU A 461 -5.46 -12.46 -12.67
CA GLU A 461 -5.09 -12.35 -14.08
C GLU A 461 -4.38 -11.01 -14.39
N LEU A 462 -4.67 -9.96 -13.64
CA LEU A 462 -4.03 -8.64 -13.77
C LEU A 462 -2.66 -8.59 -13.09
N GLY A 463 -2.35 -9.56 -12.22
CA GLY A 463 -1.09 -9.61 -11.48
C GLY A 463 -0.98 -8.57 -10.36
N ALA A 464 -2.11 -8.01 -9.90
CA ALA A 464 -2.14 -7.15 -8.73
C ALA A 464 -1.56 -7.87 -7.52
N LYS A 465 -0.98 -7.13 -6.59
CA LYS A 465 -0.29 -7.68 -5.42
C LYS A 465 -1.03 -7.39 -4.13
N VAL A 466 -0.92 -8.34 -3.21
CA VAL A 466 -1.29 -8.18 -1.80
C VAL A 466 -0.07 -8.37 -0.91
N GLN A 467 0.01 -7.61 0.18
CA GLN A 467 1.03 -7.82 1.21
C GLN A 467 0.46 -8.73 2.30
N VAL A 468 1.20 -9.76 2.65
CA VAL A 468 0.76 -10.86 3.52
C VAL A 468 1.86 -11.29 4.49
N LEU A 469 1.47 -11.93 5.59
CA LEU A 469 2.41 -12.58 6.51
C LEU A 469 3.13 -13.74 5.81
N LYS A 470 4.47 -13.80 5.95
CA LYS A 470 5.29 -14.93 5.46
C LYS A 470 5.85 -15.80 6.57
N LYS A 471 6.01 -15.26 7.78
CA LYS A 471 6.62 -16.00 8.88
C LYS A 471 5.81 -17.23 9.27
N GLY A 472 6.41 -18.42 9.09
CA GLY A 472 5.77 -19.69 9.40
C GLY A 472 4.68 -20.13 8.41
N LEU A 473 4.51 -19.45 7.28
CA LEU A 473 3.48 -19.70 6.28
C LEU A 473 4.09 -19.96 4.89
N PHE A 474 3.46 -20.86 4.14
CA PHE A 474 3.84 -21.17 2.75
C PHE A 474 3.02 -20.38 1.71
N PHE A 475 1.94 -19.72 2.13
CA PHE A 475 1.04 -19.04 1.21
C PHE A 475 1.76 -18.08 0.24
N PRO A 476 2.68 -17.17 0.66
CA PRO A 476 3.30 -16.23 -0.29
C PRO A 476 4.09 -16.96 -1.38
N ALA A 477 4.88 -17.96 -1.02
CA ALA A 477 5.65 -18.75 -1.97
C ALA A 477 4.75 -19.57 -2.91
N ARG A 478 3.68 -20.18 -2.37
CA ARG A 478 2.72 -20.97 -3.14
C ARG A 478 1.89 -20.11 -4.09
N GLY A 479 1.39 -18.96 -3.60
CA GLY A 479 0.66 -18.01 -4.43
C GLY A 479 1.49 -17.47 -5.59
N ASN A 480 2.75 -17.08 -5.34
CA ASN A 480 3.66 -16.66 -6.40
C ASN A 480 3.95 -17.80 -7.39
N ARG A 481 4.13 -19.06 -6.92
CA ARG A 481 4.33 -20.21 -7.80
C ARG A 481 3.11 -20.46 -8.70
N LEU A 482 1.88 -20.33 -8.18
CA LEU A 482 0.66 -20.44 -9.00
C LEU A 482 0.61 -19.35 -10.07
N TYR A 483 1.01 -18.13 -9.73
CA TYR A 483 1.05 -17.04 -10.69
C TYR A 483 2.12 -17.25 -11.76
N ASP A 484 3.30 -17.74 -11.40
CA ASP A 484 4.36 -18.10 -12.35
C ASP A 484 3.87 -19.18 -13.35
N LEU A 485 3.18 -20.20 -12.86
CA LEU A 485 2.58 -21.22 -13.72
C LEU A 485 1.52 -20.61 -14.65
N TYR A 486 0.65 -19.75 -14.10
CA TYR A 486 -0.33 -19.04 -14.91
C TYR A 486 0.31 -18.17 -16.00
N GLN A 487 1.44 -17.52 -15.73
CA GLN A 487 2.15 -16.73 -16.74
C GLN A 487 2.76 -17.61 -17.87
N HIS A 488 3.24 -18.81 -17.53
CA HIS A 488 3.99 -19.68 -18.46
C HIS A 488 3.13 -20.63 -19.28
N TYR A 489 1.99 -21.09 -18.73
CA TYR A 489 1.12 -22.09 -19.38
C TYR A 489 -0.20 -21.46 -19.83
N ASN A 490 -0.83 -22.00 -20.88
CA ASN A 490 -2.12 -21.54 -21.38
C ASN A 490 -3.29 -22.42 -20.94
N SER A 491 -3.01 -23.59 -20.36
CA SER A 491 -4.03 -24.49 -19.79
C SER A 491 -3.46 -25.29 -18.63
N LEU A 492 -4.34 -25.89 -17.83
CA LEU A 492 -3.97 -26.85 -16.79
C LEU A 492 -3.33 -28.13 -17.37
N ASP A 493 -3.68 -28.48 -18.63
CA ASP A 493 -3.19 -29.68 -19.29
C ASP A 493 -1.75 -29.53 -19.79
N GLU A 494 -1.26 -28.32 -19.99
CA GLU A 494 0.13 -28.05 -20.34
C GLU A 494 1.09 -28.20 -19.16
N ILE A 495 0.57 -28.21 -17.92
CA ILE A 495 1.39 -28.38 -16.71
C ILE A 495 1.86 -29.84 -16.67
N ASP A 496 3.18 -30.03 -16.50
CA ASP A 496 3.74 -31.39 -16.43
C ASP A 496 3.14 -32.21 -15.28
N ALA A 497 3.05 -33.52 -15.47
CA ALA A 497 2.37 -34.43 -14.54
C ALA A 497 2.94 -34.39 -13.11
N LYS A 498 4.25 -34.15 -12.95
CA LYS A 498 4.91 -34.06 -11.63
C LYS A 498 4.49 -32.78 -10.92
N SER A 499 4.49 -31.66 -11.62
CA SER A 499 4.04 -30.37 -11.09
C SER A 499 2.56 -30.41 -10.77
N LYS A 500 1.71 -30.94 -11.67
CA LYS A 500 0.27 -31.11 -11.43
C LYS A 500 0.01 -31.93 -10.16
N LYS A 501 0.61 -33.10 -10.04
CA LYS A 501 0.50 -33.95 -8.84
C LYS A 501 0.94 -33.23 -7.57
N GLN A 502 2.05 -32.48 -7.62
CA GLN A 502 2.52 -31.72 -6.46
C GLN A 502 1.52 -30.63 -6.04
N LEU A 503 0.91 -29.95 -7.00
CA LEU A 503 -0.10 -28.92 -6.72
C LEU A 503 -1.34 -29.55 -6.07
N GLU A 504 -1.89 -30.60 -6.68
CA GLU A 504 -3.09 -31.28 -6.20
C GLU A 504 -2.88 -31.86 -4.79
N GLU A 505 -1.75 -32.55 -4.53
CA GLU A 505 -1.49 -33.20 -3.25
C GLU A 505 -1.07 -32.22 -2.13
N LYS A 506 -0.25 -31.18 -2.45
CA LYS A 506 0.37 -30.33 -1.42
C LYS A 506 -0.28 -28.98 -1.26
N TYR A 507 -0.82 -28.37 -2.35
CA TYR A 507 -1.38 -27.02 -2.29
C TYR A 507 -2.89 -27.07 -2.12
N PHE A 508 -3.56 -27.75 -3.06
CA PHE A 508 -5.01 -27.79 -3.12
C PHE A 508 -5.64 -28.87 -2.24
N LYS A 509 -4.91 -29.94 -1.93
CA LYS A 509 -5.43 -31.16 -1.22
C LYS A 509 -6.61 -31.81 -1.94
N ARG A 510 -6.77 -31.54 -3.21
CA ARG A 510 -7.84 -32.01 -4.11
C ARG A 510 -7.35 -32.02 -5.54
N SER A 511 -8.04 -32.77 -6.42
CA SER A 511 -7.78 -32.71 -7.85
C SER A 511 -8.23 -31.39 -8.46
N PHE A 512 -7.61 -30.96 -9.55
CA PHE A 512 -8.07 -29.79 -10.31
C PHE A 512 -9.50 -29.94 -10.83
N ASP A 513 -9.91 -31.14 -11.15
CA ASP A 513 -11.27 -31.42 -11.63
C ASP A 513 -12.30 -31.22 -10.52
N ASP A 514 -12.04 -31.69 -9.28
CA ASP A 514 -12.91 -31.45 -8.13
C ASP A 514 -13.05 -29.96 -7.82
N ILE A 515 -11.93 -29.22 -7.89
CA ILE A 515 -11.92 -27.79 -7.67
C ILE A 515 -12.70 -27.06 -8.76
N TYR A 516 -12.49 -27.43 -10.01
CA TYR A 516 -13.23 -26.82 -11.11
C TYR A 516 -14.73 -27.10 -10.99
N GLN A 517 -15.13 -28.32 -10.63
CA GLN A 517 -16.54 -28.65 -10.42
C GLN A 517 -17.17 -27.78 -9.31
N GLN A 518 -16.50 -27.64 -8.17
CA GLN A 518 -16.96 -26.77 -7.08
C GLN A 518 -17.05 -25.30 -7.51
N THR A 519 -16.04 -24.83 -8.25
CA THR A 519 -16.00 -23.46 -8.78
C THR A 519 -17.11 -23.22 -9.80
N ARG A 520 -17.38 -24.23 -10.64
CA ARG A 520 -18.45 -24.21 -11.63
C ARG A 520 -19.83 -24.08 -10.96
N GLU A 521 -20.11 -24.89 -9.95
CA GLU A 521 -21.36 -24.82 -9.19
C GLU A 521 -21.55 -23.42 -8.56
N PHE A 522 -20.51 -22.89 -7.94
CA PHE A 522 -20.53 -21.56 -7.34
C PHE A 522 -20.87 -20.45 -8.35
N PHE A 523 -20.25 -20.47 -9.53
CA PHE A 523 -20.47 -19.41 -10.52
C PHE A 523 -21.76 -19.60 -11.33
N LEU A 524 -22.25 -20.83 -11.53
CA LEU A 524 -23.54 -21.04 -12.19
C LEU A 524 -24.70 -20.37 -11.46
N GLU A 525 -24.62 -20.29 -10.13
CA GLU A 525 -25.64 -19.60 -9.31
C GLU A 525 -25.50 -18.07 -9.34
N ARG A 526 -24.29 -17.53 -9.53
CA ARG A 526 -23.97 -16.10 -9.34
C ARG A 526 -23.63 -15.35 -10.62
N ASN A 527 -22.84 -15.95 -11.47
CA ASN A 527 -22.40 -15.36 -12.74
C ASN A 527 -22.10 -16.48 -13.77
N PRO A 528 -23.13 -17.05 -14.41
CA PRO A 528 -22.96 -18.14 -15.39
C PRO A 528 -22.00 -17.81 -16.54
N ALA A 529 -21.88 -16.52 -16.92
CA ALA A 529 -21.00 -16.08 -18.01
C ALA A 529 -19.51 -16.40 -17.74
N GLU A 530 -19.09 -16.45 -16.46
CA GLU A 530 -17.71 -16.85 -16.10
C GLU A 530 -17.44 -18.32 -16.48
N ILE A 531 -18.42 -19.20 -16.35
CA ILE A 531 -18.29 -20.60 -16.72
C ILE A 531 -18.31 -20.77 -18.24
N GLU A 532 -19.21 -20.08 -18.95
CA GLU A 532 -19.19 -20.08 -20.41
C GLU A 532 -17.85 -19.63 -20.98
N LYS A 533 -17.24 -18.62 -20.36
CA LYS A 533 -15.90 -18.13 -20.72
C LYS A 533 -14.82 -19.18 -20.42
N ALA A 534 -14.89 -19.86 -19.27
CA ALA A 534 -13.93 -20.89 -18.90
C ALA A 534 -13.99 -22.12 -19.79
N GLU A 535 -15.20 -22.54 -20.27
CA GLU A 535 -15.38 -23.65 -21.19
C GLU A 535 -14.82 -23.36 -22.59
N ARG A 536 -14.77 -22.07 -22.99
CA ARG A 536 -14.20 -21.63 -24.27
C ARG A 536 -12.73 -21.25 -24.18
N ASN A 537 -12.23 -20.94 -22.99
CA ASN A 537 -10.87 -20.44 -22.76
C ASN A 537 -10.17 -21.23 -21.65
N PRO A 538 -9.31 -22.22 -22.00
CA PRO A 538 -8.57 -23.03 -21.04
C PRO A 538 -7.69 -22.20 -20.07
N LYS A 539 -7.17 -21.06 -20.52
CA LYS A 539 -6.40 -20.13 -19.68
C LYS A 539 -7.28 -19.52 -18.58
N HIS A 540 -8.50 -19.15 -18.91
CA HIS A 540 -9.46 -18.65 -17.93
C HIS A 540 -9.90 -19.74 -16.95
N LYS A 541 -10.11 -20.99 -17.43
CA LYS A 541 -10.36 -22.16 -16.57
C LYS A 541 -9.23 -22.34 -15.56
N MET A 542 -7.97 -22.26 -16.00
CA MET A 542 -6.79 -22.33 -15.12
C MET A 542 -6.82 -21.19 -14.08
N ALA A 543 -7.13 -19.96 -14.49
CA ALA A 543 -7.25 -18.83 -13.55
C ALA A 543 -8.30 -19.09 -12.46
N LEU A 544 -9.49 -19.59 -12.83
CA LEU A 544 -10.54 -19.92 -11.88
C LEU A 544 -10.12 -21.00 -10.87
N VAL A 545 -9.45 -22.06 -11.33
CA VAL A 545 -8.92 -23.12 -10.47
C VAL A 545 -7.86 -22.57 -9.50
N PHE A 546 -6.94 -21.73 -9.99
CA PHE A 546 -5.92 -21.15 -9.14
C PHE A 546 -6.49 -20.14 -8.15
N ARG A 547 -7.46 -19.30 -8.55
CA ARG A 547 -8.16 -18.35 -7.68
C ARG A 547 -8.87 -19.01 -6.51
N TRP A 548 -9.36 -20.24 -6.69
CA TRP A 548 -9.93 -21.03 -5.60
C TRP A 548 -8.94 -21.17 -4.42
N TYR A 549 -7.64 -21.38 -4.68
CA TYR A 549 -6.62 -21.49 -3.62
C TYR A 549 -6.56 -20.22 -2.74
N PHE A 550 -6.58 -19.05 -3.36
CA PHE A 550 -6.54 -17.77 -2.62
C PHE A 550 -7.78 -17.57 -1.74
N PHE A 551 -8.94 -17.93 -2.27
CA PHE A 551 -10.17 -17.89 -1.48
C PHE A 551 -10.12 -18.89 -0.32
N HIS A 552 -9.72 -20.12 -0.58
CA HIS A 552 -9.63 -21.20 0.39
C HIS A 552 -8.65 -20.85 1.53
N THR A 553 -7.46 -20.38 1.21
CA THR A 553 -6.42 -20.05 2.19
C THR A 553 -6.80 -18.84 3.08
N THR A 554 -7.57 -17.89 2.56
CA THR A 554 -8.19 -16.82 3.35
C THR A 554 -9.22 -17.41 4.33
N GLN A 555 -10.07 -18.34 3.88
CA GLN A 555 -11.04 -19.00 4.76
C GLN A 555 -10.38 -19.80 5.88
N LEU A 556 -9.29 -20.51 5.58
CA LEU A 556 -8.51 -21.24 6.59
C LEU A 556 -8.01 -20.31 7.71
N ALA A 557 -7.50 -19.13 7.33
CA ALA A 557 -7.03 -18.14 8.30
C ALA A 557 -8.17 -17.55 9.16
N LEU A 558 -9.32 -17.26 8.54
CA LEU A 558 -10.48 -16.71 9.23
C LEU A 558 -11.14 -17.74 10.17
N SER A 559 -11.23 -19.01 9.77
CA SER A 559 -11.82 -20.07 10.57
C SER A 559 -10.87 -20.65 11.62
N GLY A 560 -9.56 -20.44 11.50
CA GLY A 560 -8.58 -21.01 12.43
C GLY A 560 -8.39 -22.53 12.25
N SER A 561 -8.29 -23.03 11.00
CA SER A 561 -8.07 -24.46 10.73
C SER A 561 -6.64 -24.88 11.10
N GLU A 562 -6.46 -25.67 12.18
CA GLU A 562 -5.13 -26.13 12.63
C GLU A 562 -4.41 -27.01 11.61
N GLU A 563 -5.16 -27.89 10.91
CA GLU A 563 -4.58 -28.87 9.97
C GLU A 563 -3.84 -28.22 8.79
N GLN A 564 -4.29 -27.04 8.37
CA GLN A 564 -3.74 -26.31 7.23
C GLN A 564 -3.19 -24.93 7.61
N LYS A 565 -2.76 -24.74 8.84
CA LYS A 565 -2.23 -23.48 9.37
C LYS A 565 -1.11 -22.90 8.50
N VAL A 566 -0.26 -23.75 7.92
CA VAL A 566 0.85 -23.31 7.04
C VAL A 566 0.41 -22.65 5.73
N ASP A 567 -0.85 -22.84 5.34
CA ASP A 567 -1.46 -22.29 4.13
C ASP A 567 -2.27 -21.01 4.38
N TYR A 568 -2.31 -20.50 5.60
CA TYR A 568 -3.06 -19.28 5.90
C TYR A 568 -2.62 -18.10 5.02
N GLN A 569 -3.60 -17.47 4.42
CA GLN A 569 -3.45 -16.16 3.80
C GLN A 569 -3.89 -15.09 4.79
N ILE A 570 -2.92 -14.40 5.40
CA ILE A 570 -3.17 -13.34 6.38
C ILE A 570 -2.64 -12.03 5.80
N HIS A 571 -3.56 -11.14 5.43
CA HIS A 571 -3.22 -9.81 4.94
C HIS A 571 -2.73 -8.94 6.11
N THR A 572 -1.48 -8.50 6.06
CA THR A 572 -0.87 -7.64 7.08
C THR A 572 0.34 -6.90 6.50
N GLY A 573 0.70 -5.79 7.12
CA GLY A 573 1.86 -4.99 6.72
C GLY A 573 2.90 -4.85 7.82
N PRO A 574 4.09 -4.29 7.52
CA PRO A 574 5.20 -4.07 8.47
C PRO A 574 4.81 -3.25 9.69
N ALA A 575 3.75 -2.44 9.59
CA ALA A 575 3.20 -1.65 10.69
C ALA A 575 2.92 -2.48 11.94
N LEU A 576 2.38 -3.70 11.77
CA LEU A 576 2.13 -4.58 12.91
C LEU A 576 3.44 -5.09 13.54
N GLY A 577 4.46 -5.37 12.72
CA GLY A 577 5.79 -5.72 13.24
C GLY A 577 6.41 -4.60 14.07
N ALA A 578 6.30 -3.34 13.60
CA ALA A 578 6.74 -2.17 14.35
C ALA A 578 5.95 -2.01 15.66
N PHE A 579 4.63 -2.21 15.61
CA PHE A 579 3.77 -2.20 16.80
C PHE A 579 4.20 -3.27 17.81
N ASN A 580 4.40 -4.51 17.37
CA ASN A 580 4.85 -5.60 18.24
C ASN A 580 6.19 -5.28 18.92
N GLN A 581 7.13 -4.63 18.21
CA GLN A 581 8.40 -4.17 18.80
C GLN A 581 8.18 -3.07 19.84
N TRP A 582 7.31 -2.11 19.56
CA TRP A 582 7.01 -1.00 20.45
C TRP A 582 6.38 -1.46 21.77
N VAL A 583 5.47 -2.45 21.72
CA VAL A 583 4.76 -2.93 22.90
C VAL A 583 5.47 -4.08 23.61
N LYS A 584 6.63 -4.50 23.14
CA LYS A 584 7.40 -5.62 23.73
C LYS A 584 7.75 -5.33 25.19
N GLY A 585 7.53 -6.31 26.06
CA GLY A 585 7.75 -6.18 27.51
C GLY A 585 6.64 -5.43 28.26
N THR A 586 5.57 -5.02 27.57
CA THR A 586 4.36 -4.46 28.20
C THR A 586 3.22 -5.48 28.24
N GLU A 587 2.13 -5.14 28.90
CA GLU A 587 0.91 -5.97 28.91
C GLU A 587 0.33 -6.22 27.51
N LEU A 588 0.57 -5.29 26.56
CA LEU A 588 0.12 -5.39 25.16
C LEU A 588 0.98 -6.34 24.31
N GLU A 589 2.01 -6.97 24.86
CA GLU A 589 2.76 -8.00 24.13
C GLU A 589 1.85 -9.19 23.79
N ASP A 590 0.95 -9.59 24.71
CA ASP A 590 -0.11 -10.56 24.41
C ASP A 590 -1.29 -9.85 23.74
N TRP A 591 -1.70 -10.32 22.54
CA TRP A 591 -2.83 -9.76 21.81
C TRP A 591 -4.16 -9.84 22.57
N ARG A 592 -4.28 -10.75 23.54
CA ARG A 592 -5.49 -10.89 24.38
C ARG A 592 -5.74 -9.69 25.28
N ASN A 593 -4.70 -8.87 25.47
CA ASN A 593 -4.79 -7.59 26.19
C ASN A 593 -4.91 -6.39 25.24
N ARG A 594 -4.92 -6.62 23.91
CA ARG A 594 -5.01 -5.54 22.92
C ARG A 594 -6.46 -5.24 22.60
N HIS A 595 -6.96 -4.17 23.14
CA HIS A 595 -8.25 -3.61 22.76
C HIS A 595 -8.04 -2.48 21.74
N VAL A 596 -8.88 -2.42 20.69
CA VAL A 596 -8.67 -1.56 19.55
C VAL A 596 -8.65 -0.06 19.90
N ASP A 597 -9.48 0.37 20.84
CA ASP A 597 -9.51 1.74 21.37
C ASP A 597 -8.30 2.08 22.25
N GLU A 598 -7.89 1.13 23.09
CA GLU A 598 -6.75 1.31 23.99
C GLU A 598 -5.43 1.42 23.23
N ILE A 599 -5.22 0.59 22.20
CA ILE A 599 -4.02 0.70 21.36
C ILE A 599 -4.01 2.02 20.59
N GLY A 600 -5.17 2.48 20.08
CA GLY A 600 -5.32 3.77 19.42
C GLY A 600 -5.00 4.94 20.35
N PHE A 601 -5.54 4.90 21.57
CA PHE A 601 -5.29 5.91 22.59
C PHE A 601 -3.81 5.95 23.01
N LYS A 602 -3.22 4.79 23.30
CA LYS A 602 -1.80 4.68 23.68
C LYS A 602 -0.89 5.17 22.54
N LEU A 603 -1.19 4.83 21.29
CA LEU A 603 -0.44 5.29 20.12
C LEU A 603 -0.47 6.82 20.00
N LEU A 604 -1.65 7.45 20.07
CA LEU A 604 -1.75 8.91 19.98
C LEU A 604 -1.09 9.61 21.16
N LYS A 605 -1.24 9.09 22.38
CA LYS A 605 -0.60 9.65 23.58
C LYS A 605 0.92 9.63 23.45
N ALA A 606 1.49 8.51 23.04
CA ALA A 606 2.92 8.37 22.81
C ALA A 606 3.40 9.27 21.65
N THR A 607 2.58 9.45 20.61
CA THR A 607 2.85 10.36 19.49
C THR A 607 2.93 11.82 19.94
N ALA A 608 1.94 12.28 20.70
CA ALA A 608 1.95 13.65 21.24
C ALA A 608 3.16 13.89 22.15
N THR A 609 3.47 12.94 23.03
CA THR A 609 4.65 12.99 23.89
C THR A 609 5.94 13.07 23.07
N LEU A 610 6.09 12.23 22.05
CA LEU A 610 7.25 12.21 21.17
C LEU A 610 7.43 13.53 20.43
N LEU A 611 6.36 14.09 19.86
CA LEU A 611 6.40 15.38 19.16
C LEU A 611 6.82 16.52 20.10
N ASN A 612 6.25 16.57 21.32
CA ASN A 612 6.65 17.56 22.32
C ASN A 612 8.15 17.46 22.66
N GLN A 613 8.67 16.25 22.85
CA GLN A 613 10.10 16.04 23.12
C GLN A 613 10.97 16.48 21.92
N ARG A 614 10.56 16.14 20.69
CA ARG A 614 11.31 16.50 19.48
C ARG A 614 11.32 18.00 19.25
N PHE A 615 10.19 18.70 19.43
CA PHE A 615 10.12 20.15 19.28
C PHE A 615 11.00 20.86 20.33
N LYS A 616 11.00 20.44 21.60
CA LYS A 616 11.92 20.96 22.61
C LYS A 616 13.40 20.75 22.23
N THR A 617 13.72 19.65 21.56
CA THR A 617 15.11 19.39 21.11
C THR A 617 15.51 20.28 19.92
N LEU A 618 14.55 20.54 18.99
CA LEU A 618 14.81 21.36 17.80
C LEU A 618 14.84 22.87 18.10
N TYR A 619 14.11 23.30 19.12
CA TYR A 619 14.01 24.67 19.57
C TYR A 619 14.28 24.71 21.08
N PRO A 620 15.57 24.53 21.49
CA PRO A 620 15.93 24.74 22.90
C PRO A 620 15.67 26.20 23.26
N GLU A 621 14.98 26.45 24.39
CA GLU A 621 14.71 27.77 24.93
C GLU A 621 15.99 28.54 25.22
#